data_85518ddb2bfedef200df6c5da4590337
#
_entry.id   85518ddb2bfedef200df6c5da4590337
#
_cell.length_a   1.000
_cell.length_b   1.000
_cell.length_c   1.000
_cell.angle_alpha   90.00
_cell.angle_beta   90.00
_cell.angle_gamma   90.00
#
_symmetry.space_group_name_H-M   'P 1'
#
loop_
_entity.id
_entity.type
_entity.pdbx_description
1 polymer ?
#
loop_
_entity_poly.entity_id
_entity_poly.type
_entity_poly.pdbx_seq_one_letter_code
_entity_poly.pdbx_strand_id
1 'polypeptide(L)'
;LNKIGGSSAKTKFKKLRFLFDFALAFHYLCMSLKNYMCQKPDMKQYAKHDGSAVTKDIRPQIKLCRKEEFENLWPQINDIFDKARQYMRRNGNNVQWTNGYPQKQTVASDVADGCFYLICLNGRIVACFCIRPSPEPTYAKIYNGQWPDDEPYNVIHRLASDGSVGGIALLAIRFALDKGNLRVDTHELNSTMISILEKEGFIRCGTIYVADGTPRIAFQKQGTRH
;
A
#
# COMPACT_ATOMS: atom_id res chain seq x y z
N LEU A 1 20.80 -31.89 43.58
CA LEU A 1 19.33 -31.90 43.53
C LEU A 1 18.81 -30.71 42.76
N ASN A 2 18.27 -31.02 41.62
CA ASN A 2 17.48 -30.35 40.63
C ASN A 2 16.90 -28.93 40.92
N LYS A 3 17.16 -28.01 40.01
CA LYS A 3 16.21 -26.98 39.56
C LYS A 3 16.25 -26.89 38.03
N ILE A 4 15.33 -27.60 37.39
CA ILE A 4 15.00 -27.45 35.97
C ILE A 4 13.53 -26.98 35.96
N GLY A 5 13.20 -25.95 35.14
CA GLY A 5 11.85 -25.70 34.69
C GLY A 5 11.24 -24.37 35.13
N GLY A 6 11.35 -23.34 34.26
CA GLY A 6 10.64 -22.10 34.50
C GLY A 6 10.61 -21.08 33.33
N SER A 7 11.18 -21.44 32.17
CA SER A 7 11.32 -20.46 31.06
C SER A 7 10.37 -20.68 29.84
N SER A 8 9.86 -21.91 29.67
CA SER A 8 9.12 -22.26 28.44
C SER A 8 7.65 -21.80 28.41
N ALA A 9 6.99 -21.70 29.57
CA ALA A 9 5.55 -21.37 29.62
C ALA A 9 5.24 -19.90 29.37
N LYS A 10 6.07 -18.97 29.86
CA LYS A 10 5.86 -17.54 29.70
C LYS A 10 6.03 -17.06 28.24
N THR A 11 6.90 -17.70 27.48
CA THR A 11 7.14 -17.37 26.06
C THR A 11 6.01 -17.89 25.18
N LYS A 12 5.43 -19.06 25.50
CA LYS A 12 4.27 -19.62 24.80
C LYS A 12 3.01 -18.78 25.02
N PHE A 13 2.78 -18.26 26.23
CA PHE A 13 1.63 -17.40 26.55
C PHE A 13 1.71 -16.03 25.88
N LYS A 14 2.90 -15.41 25.77
CA LYS A 14 3.08 -14.15 25.04
C LYS A 14 2.83 -14.32 23.54
N LYS A 15 3.26 -15.44 22.95
CA LYS A 15 3.03 -15.73 21.51
C LYS A 15 1.56 -16.02 21.21
N LEU A 16 0.84 -16.68 22.13
CA LEU A 16 -0.59 -16.96 21.99
C LEU A 16 -1.45 -15.68 22.12
N ARG A 17 -1.09 -14.78 23.04
CA ARG A 17 -1.79 -13.49 23.22
C ARG A 17 -1.59 -12.57 22.01
N PHE A 18 -0.38 -12.54 21.44
CA PHE A 18 -0.09 -11.78 20.22
C PHE A 18 -0.88 -12.28 19.00
N LEU A 19 -1.06 -13.62 18.89
CA LEU A 19 -1.87 -14.23 17.83
C LEU A 19 -3.38 -13.96 18.02
N PHE A 20 -3.85 -13.87 19.26
CA PHE A 20 -5.26 -13.61 19.57
C PHE A 20 -5.62 -12.15 19.32
N ASP A 21 -4.76 -11.19 19.70
CA ASP A 21 -4.95 -9.77 19.44
C ASP A 21 -4.88 -9.46 17.92
N PHE A 22 -4.04 -10.20 17.18
CA PHE A 22 -3.94 -10.08 15.73
C PHE A 22 -5.17 -10.67 15.01
N ALA A 23 -5.72 -11.77 15.52
CA ALA A 23 -6.93 -12.41 14.99
C ALA A 23 -8.18 -11.56 15.23
N LEU A 24 -8.30 -10.90 16.41
CA LEU A 24 -9.40 -9.97 16.70
C LEU A 24 -9.33 -8.71 15.84
N ALA A 25 -8.16 -8.11 15.68
CA ALA A 25 -7.97 -6.95 14.81
C ALA A 25 -8.27 -7.31 13.34
N PHE A 26 -7.90 -8.53 12.91
CA PHE A 26 -8.19 -9.02 11.56
C PHE A 26 -9.67 -9.33 11.36
N HIS A 27 -10.34 -9.91 12.35
CA HIS A 27 -11.78 -10.18 12.29
C HIS A 27 -12.59 -8.86 12.26
N TYR A 28 -12.17 -7.86 13.02
CA TYR A 28 -12.77 -6.52 12.99
C TYR A 28 -12.55 -5.82 11.65
N LEU A 29 -11.35 -5.94 11.06
CA LEU A 29 -11.01 -5.38 9.76
C LEU A 29 -11.77 -6.09 8.62
N CYS A 30 -11.90 -7.42 8.69
CA CYS A 30 -12.63 -8.23 7.71
C CYS A 30 -14.15 -8.04 7.81
N MET A 31 -14.69 -7.90 9.04
CA MET A 31 -16.10 -7.57 9.28
C MET A 31 -16.42 -6.14 8.85
N SER A 32 -15.51 -5.18 9.09
CA SER A 32 -15.67 -3.80 8.62
C SER A 32 -15.66 -3.71 7.10
N LEU A 33 -14.79 -4.46 6.42
CA LEU A 33 -14.74 -4.53 4.95
C LEU A 33 -15.92 -5.29 4.35
N LYS A 34 -16.38 -6.41 4.96
CA LYS A 34 -17.59 -7.12 4.51
C LYS A 34 -18.86 -6.28 4.74
N ASN A 35 -18.99 -5.61 5.88
CA ASN A 35 -20.11 -4.70 6.13
C ASN A 35 -20.06 -3.47 5.21
N TYR A 36 -18.87 -2.99 4.85
CA TYR A 36 -18.70 -1.89 3.90
C TYR A 36 -19.03 -2.28 2.44
N MET A 37 -18.84 -3.56 2.08
CA MET A 37 -19.11 -4.07 0.73
C MET A 37 -20.51 -4.66 0.55
N CYS A 38 -21.22 -5.06 1.64
CA CYS A 38 -22.54 -5.72 1.58
C CYS A 38 -23.73 -4.88 2.02
N GLN A 39 -23.53 -3.73 2.65
CA GLN A 39 -24.63 -2.83 2.98
C GLN A 39 -24.82 -1.80 1.87
N LYS A 40 -25.69 -2.12 0.90
CA LYS A 40 -26.45 -1.08 0.20
C LYS A 40 -27.41 -0.49 1.24
N PRO A 41 -27.22 0.76 1.69
CA PRO A 41 -28.25 1.37 2.54
C PRO A 41 -29.52 1.51 1.70
N ASP A 42 -30.63 1.01 2.24
CA ASP A 42 -31.96 1.22 1.68
C ASP A 42 -32.25 2.74 1.73
N MET A 43 -32.21 3.38 0.55
CA MET A 43 -32.26 4.83 0.35
C MET A 43 -33.65 5.42 0.59
N LYS A 44 -34.60 4.69 1.25
CA LYS A 44 -35.99 5.16 1.42
C LYS A 44 -36.29 5.94 2.70
N GLN A 45 -35.32 6.12 3.63
CA GLN A 45 -35.58 6.79 4.92
C GLN A 45 -35.08 8.23 5.09
N TYR A 46 -34.43 8.83 4.06
CA TYR A 46 -33.94 10.22 4.15
C TYR A 46 -34.48 11.14 3.07
N ALA A 47 -35.76 11.01 2.75
CA ALA A 47 -36.47 11.99 1.93
C ALA A 47 -37.40 12.80 2.81
N LYS A 48 -36.90 13.91 3.36
CA LYS A 48 -37.62 15.17 3.65
C LYS A 48 -36.71 16.13 4.43
N HIS A 49 -36.04 17.02 3.74
CA HIS A 49 -35.94 18.46 3.98
C HIS A 49 -34.86 19.05 3.06
N ASP A 50 -35.31 20.02 2.26
CA ASP A 50 -34.54 21.04 1.61
C ASP A 50 -33.61 20.65 0.46
N GLY A 51 -33.84 21.26 -0.67
CA GLY A 51 -33.27 20.95 -1.99
C GLY A 51 -31.85 21.46 -2.20
N SER A 52 -30.85 20.88 -1.55
CA SER A 52 -29.45 20.94 -1.98
C SER A 52 -28.53 19.94 -1.22
N ALA A 53 -28.93 18.69 -1.10
CA ALA A 53 -28.02 17.66 -0.59
C ALA A 53 -27.12 17.17 -1.73
N VAL A 54 -25.95 17.78 -1.92
CA VAL A 54 -24.81 17.13 -2.58
C VAL A 54 -24.48 15.91 -1.71
N THR A 55 -24.93 14.73 -2.14
CA THR A 55 -24.53 13.46 -1.51
C THR A 55 -23.02 13.32 -1.62
N LYS A 56 -22.32 13.67 -0.54
CA LYS A 56 -20.85 13.56 -0.48
C LYS A 56 -20.50 12.10 -0.62
N ASP A 57 -19.88 11.72 -1.73
CA ASP A 57 -19.40 10.35 -1.94
C ASP A 57 -18.35 10.06 -0.87
N ILE A 58 -18.73 9.22 0.11
CA ILE A 58 -17.88 8.83 1.26
C ILE A 58 -16.86 7.75 0.91
N ARG A 59 -16.79 7.32 -0.36
CA ARG A 59 -15.82 6.33 -0.82
C ARG A 59 -14.51 6.99 -1.26
N PRO A 60 -13.34 6.37 -0.98
CA PRO A 60 -12.08 6.85 -1.50
C PRO A 60 -12.10 6.88 -3.04
N GLN A 61 -11.69 8.00 -3.62
CA GLN A 61 -11.60 8.20 -5.07
C GLN A 61 -10.14 8.24 -5.49
N ILE A 62 -9.80 7.51 -6.55
CA ILE A 62 -8.45 7.53 -7.14
C ILE A 62 -8.47 8.46 -8.35
N LYS A 63 -7.56 9.43 -8.38
CA LYS A 63 -7.39 10.35 -9.51
C LYS A 63 -5.92 10.50 -9.87
N LEU A 64 -5.66 10.77 -11.15
CA LEU A 64 -4.34 11.19 -11.61
C LEU A 64 -4.03 12.59 -11.06
N CYS A 65 -2.82 12.80 -10.56
CA CYS A 65 -2.32 14.14 -10.20
C CYS A 65 -1.95 14.90 -11.49
N ARG A 66 -2.56 16.06 -11.70
CA ARG A 66 -2.26 16.90 -12.87
C ARG A 66 -1.07 17.81 -12.59
N LYS A 67 -0.32 18.15 -13.65
CA LYS A 67 0.86 19.03 -13.54
C LYS A 67 0.53 20.38 -12.93
N GLU A 68 -0.61 20.96 -13.33
CA GLU A 68 -1.04 22.29 -12.92
C GLU A 68 -1.42 22.37 -11.44
N GLU A 69 -1.84 21.23 -10.84
CA GLU A 69 -2.22 21.18 -9.42
C GLU A 69 -1.08 20.74 -8.50
N PHE A 70 0.00 20.15 -9.05
CA PHE A 70 1.06 19.51 -8.27
C PHE A 70 1.73 20.45 -7.26
N GLU A 71 2.13 21.65 -7.69
CA GLU A 71 2.82 22.60 -6.82
C GLU A 71 1.96 22.97 -5.59
N ASN A 72 0.67 23.18 -5.79
CA ASN A 72 -0.27 23.51 -4.72
C ASN A 72 -0.55 22.32 -3.80
N LEU A 73 -0.49 21.08 -4.33
CA LEU A 73 -0.74 19.84 -3.58
C LEU A 73 0.50 19.28 -2.91
N TRP A 74 1.71 19.73 -3.32
CA TRP A 74 2.96 19.20 -2.80
C TRP A 74 3.06 19.20 -1.27
N PRO A 75 2.67 20.25 -0.53
CA PRO A 75 2.71 20.22 0.93
C PRO A 75 1.92 19.06 1.55
N GLN A 76 0.74 18.76 1.01
CA GLN A 76 -0.10 17.64 1.48
C GLN A 76 0.53 16.29 1.10
N ILE A 77 1.04 16.17 -0.13
CA ILE A 77 1.71 14.96 -0.61
C ILE A 77 2.96 14.67 0.22
N ASN A 78 3.77 15.69 0.52
CA ASN A 78 4.97 15.54 1.33
C ASN A 78 4.63 15.12 2.78
N ASP A 79 3.58 15.68 3.38
CA ASP A 79 3.10 15.27 4.71
C ASP A 79 2.70 13.78 4.75
N ILE A 80 2.09 13.26 3.68
CA ILE A 80 1.78 11.83 3.54
C ILE A 80 3.07 10.99 3.52
N PHE A 81 4.09 11.41 2.75
CA PHE A 81 5.38 10.73 2.74
C PHE A 81 6.09 10.80 4.10
N ASP A 82 6.02 11.93 4.80
CA ASP A 82 6.57 12.07 6.15
C ASP A 82 5.91 11.09 7.14
N LYS A 83 4.59 10.99 7.11
CA LYS A 83 3.83 10.04 7.93
C LYS A 83 4.17 8.58 7.59
N ALA A 84 4.30 8.26 6.30
CA ALA A 84 4.70 6.92 5.86
C ALA A 84 6.12 6.58 6.32
N ARG A 85 7.09 7.51 6.22
CA ARG A 85 8.46 7.34 6.76
C ARG A 85 8.45 7.12 8.27
N GLN A 86 7.66 7.90 9.01
CA GLN A 86 7.50 7.74 10.47
C GLN A 86 6.90 6.37 10.81
N TYR A 87 5.88 5.93 10.07
CA TYR A 87 5.27 4.62 10.24
C TYR A 87 6.30 3.49 10.04
N MET A 88 7.07 3.53 8.95
CA MET A 88 8.12 2.55 8.68
C MET A 88 9.13 2.48 9.81
N ARG A 89 9.65 3.63 10.30
CA ARG A 89 10.59 3.69 11.41
C ARG A 89 10.04 3.10 12.70
N ARG A 90 8.78 3.42 13.07
CA ARG A 90 8.12 2.86 14.27
C ARG A 90 7.97 1.35 14.19
N ASN A 91 7.92 0.78 12.98
CA ASN A 91 7.81 -0.65 12.75
C ASN A 91 9.17 -1.31 12.42
N GLY A 92 10.28 -0.67 12.76
CA GLY A 92 11.63 -1.23 12.63
C GLY A 92 12.27 -1.11 11.24
N ASN A 93 11.59 -0.54 10.26
CA ASN A 93 12.15 -0.30 8.92
C ASN A 93 12.80 1.08 8.85
N ASN A 94 14.07 1.16 9.27
CA ASN A 94 14.83 2.42 9.33
C ASN A 94 15.65 2.68 8.06
N VAL A 95 15.68 1.73 7.11
CA VAL A 95 16.60 1.74 5.97
C VAL A 95 15.90 2.04 4.64
N GLN A 96 14.59 1.84 4.56
CA GLN A 96 13.81 2.20 3.38
C GLN A 96 13.40 3.68 3.45
N TRP A 97 13.46 4.37 2.32
CA TRP A 97 13.11 5.80 2.22
C TRP A 97 13.93 6.71 3.14
N THR A 98 15.23 6.50 3.15
CA THR A 98 16.20 7.38 3.82
C THR A 98 16.39 8.71 3.09
N ASN A 99 17.08 9.65 3.70
CA ASN A 99 17.46 10.96 3.11
C ASN A 99 16.28 11.75 2.51
N GLY A 100 15.09 11.61 3.11
CA GLY A 100 13.89 12.33 2.67
C GLY A 100 13.27 11.81 1.37
N TYR A 101 13.66 10.60 0.90
CA TYR A 101 13.02 9.99 -0.26
C TYR A 101 11.53 9.70 0.00
N PRO A 102 10.65 9.87 -1.03
CA PRO A 102 10.92 10.46 -2.33
C PRO A 102 11.03 11.99 -2.26
N GLN A 103 12.02 12.57 -2.96
CA GLN A 103 12.16 14.03 -3.08
C GLN A 103 11.09 14.59 -4.04
N LYS A 104 10.86 15.90 -3.95
CA LYS A 104 9.92 16.63 -4.78
C LYS A 104 10.15 16.39 -6.27
N GLN A 105 11.41 16.42 -6.70
CA GLN A 105 11.81 16.25 -8.10
C GLN A 105 11.41 14.87 -8.64
N THR A 106 11.57 13.81 -7.81
CA THR A 106 11.17 12.45 -8.19
C THR A 106 9.67 12.37 -8.43
N VAL A 107 8.88 12.95 -7.53
CA VAL A 107 7.42 12.95 -7.65
C VAL A 107 6.96 13.86 -8.80
N ALA A 108 7.62 15.00 -8.99
CA ALA A 108 7.34 15.89 -10.12
C ALA A 108 7.56 15.21 -11.49
N SER A 109 8.63 14.36 -11.60
CA SER A 109 8.84 13.53 -12.79
C SER A 109 7.69 12.53 -12.99
N ASP A 110 7.25 11.84 -11.93
CA ASP A 110 6.13 10.91 -12.04
C ASP A 110 4.82 11.60 -12.47
N VAL A 111 4.58 12.81 -11.97
CA VAL A 111 3.44 13.63 -12.37
C VAL A 111 3.57 14.07 -13.83
N ALA A 112 4.78 14.48 -14.24
CA ALA A 112 5.05 14.90 -15.62
C ALA A 112 4.83 13.75 -16.62
N ASP A 113 5.16 12.53 -16.22
CA ASP A 113 4.97 11.30 -17.01
C ASP A 113 3.53 10.76 -16.96
N GLY A 114 2.63 11.39 -16.20
CA GLY A 114 1.23 10.94 -16.06
C GLY A 114 1.08 9.64 -15.27
N CYS A 115 2.00 9.36 -14.35
CA CYS A 115 2.09 8.10 -13.61
C CYS A 115 1.73 8.23 -12.12
N PHE A 116 1.51 9.45 -11.61
CA PHE A 116 1.29 9.70 -10.18
C PHE A 116 -0.19 9.88 -9.84
N TYR A 117 -0.67 9.06 -8.92
CA TYR A 117 -2.08 9.00 -8.51
C TYR A 117 -2.26 9.45 -7.06
N LEU A 118 -3.40 10.07 -6.81
CA LEU A 118 -3.87 10.51 -5.50
C LEU A 118 -5.11 9.70 -5.10
N ILE A 119 -5.21 9.32 -3.84
CA ILE A 119 -6.43 8.79 -3.25
C ILE A 119 -7.03 9.87 -2.38
N CYS A 120 -8.23 10.27 -2.70
CA CYS A 120 -8.96 11.35 -2.00
C CYS A 120 -10.17 10.79 -1.26
N LEU A 121 -10.41 11.25 -0.04
CA LEU A 121 -11.59 10.97 0.73
C LEU A 121 -12.15 12.29 1.29
N ASN A 122 -13.40 12.59 1.03
CA ASN A 122 -14.06 13.83 1.45
C ASN A 122 -13.28 15.11 1.06
N GLY A 123 -12.69 15.12 -0.14
CA GLY A 123 -11.92 16.25 -0.67
C GLY A 123 -10.49 16.37 -0.13
N ARG A 124 -10.05 15.49 0.77
CA ARG A 124 -8.69 15.46 1.33
C ARG A 124 -7.89 14.33 0.70
N ILE A 125 -6.63 14.58 0.38
CA ILE A 125 -5.70 13.53 -0.04
C ILE A 125 -5.32 12.69 1.18
N VAL A 126 -5.53 11.36 1.12
CA VAL A 126 -5.21 10.41 2.19
C VAL A 126 -4.09 9.45 1.82
N ALA A 127 -3.78 9.32 0.53
CA ALA A 127 -2.68 8.51 0.03
C ALA A 127 -2.23 8.95 -1.36
N CYS A 128 -1.06 8.50 -1.76
CA CYS A 128 -0.52 8.68 -3.10
C CYS A 128 0.32 7.48 -3.51
N PHE A 129 0.48 7.28 -4.82
CA PHE A 129 1.30 6.23 -5.40
C PHE A 129 1.61 6.51 -6.87
N CYS A 130 2.62 5.84 -7.41
CA CYS A 130 2.97 5.91 -8.82
C CYS A 130 2.75 4.54 -9.47
N ILE A 131 2.17 4.50 -10.68
CA ILE A 131 2.11 3.30 -11.52
C ILE A 131 2.89 3.60 -12.80
N ARG A 132 3.95 2.83 -13.07
CA ARG A 132 4.75 2.93 -14.29
C ARG A 132 4.61 1.67 -15.12
N PRO A 133 4.44 1.78 -16.44
CA PRO A 133 4.53 0.61 -17.32
C PRO A 133 5.97 0.09 -17.42
N SER A 134 6.12 -1.19 -17.74
CA SER A 134 7.42 -1.79 -18.10
C SER A 134 8.02 -1.13 -19.36
N PRO A 135 9.36 -1.15 -19.51
CA PRO A 135 10.34 -1.80 -18.64
C PRO A 135 10.71 -0.95 -17.42
N GLU A 136 10.91 -1.61 -16.27
CA GLU A 136 11.52 -1.01 -15.08
C GLU A 136 13.00 -1.40 -15.03
N PRO A 137 13.95 -0.47 -15.15
CA PRO A 137 15.38 -0.79 -15.27
C PRO A 137 15.92 -1.64 -14.11
N THR A 138 15.45 -1.39 -12.87
CA THR A 138 15.89 -2.15 -11.69
C THR A 138 15.36 -3.58 -11.65
N TYR A 139 14.38 -3.90 -12.50
CA TYR A 139 13.80 -5.24 -12.62
C TYR A 139 14.36 -6.07 -13.77
N ALA A 140 15.28 -5.50 -14.56
CA ALA A 140 15.93 -6.20 -15.67
C ALA A 140 16.73 -7.42 -15.19
N LYS A 141 17.27 -7.38 -13.96
CA LYS A 141 18.00 -8.49 -13.35
C LYS A 141 17.41 -8.88 -12.02
N ILE A 142 17.07 -10.15 -11.88
CA ILE A 142 16.56 -10.74 -10.64
C ILE A 142 17.56 -11.80 -10.15
N TYR A 143 17.70 -11.93 -8.83
CA TYR A 143 18.62 -12.83 -8.17
C TYR A 143 17.85 -13.75 -7.24
N ASN A 144 18.40 -14.95 -6.99
CA ASN A 144 17.80 -15.95 -6.08
C ASN A 144 16.35 -16.30 -6.44
N GLY A 145 16.05 -16.30 -7.74
CA GLY A 145 14.75 -16.61 -8.27
C GLY A 145 14.58 -16.12 -9.70
N GLN A 146 13.35 -16.02 -10.16
CA GLN A 146 13.02 -15.62 -11.52
C GLN A 146 11.66 -14.96 -11.58
N TRP A 147 11.43 -14.12 -12.61
CA TRP A 147 10.08 -13.64 -12.92
C TRP A 147 9.25 -14.79 -13.50
N PRO A 148 7.94 -14.88 -13.19
CA PRO A 148 7.08 -15.95 -13.70
C PRO A 148 6.89 -15.93 -15.22
N ASP A 149 6.98 -14.76 -15.83
CA ASP A 149 6.82 -14.53 -17.28
C ASP A 149 7.55 -13.26 -17.72
N ASP A 150 7.63 -13.05 -19.05
CA ASP A 150 8.19 -11.87 -19.70
C ASP A 150 7.09 -10.96 -20.30
N GLU A 151 5.83 -11.16 -19.90
CA GLU A 151 4.71 -10.36 -20.36
C GLU A 151 4.84 -8.91 -19.90
N PRO A 152 4.23 -7.94 -20.61
CA PRO A 152 4.15 -6.56 -20.16
C PRO A 152 3.54 -6.46 -18.76
N TYR A 153 4.10 -5.60 -17.93
CA TYR A 153 3.66 -5.40 -16.54
C TYR A 153 3.67 -3.91 -16.17
N ASN A 154 2.95 -3.60 -15.12
CA ASN A 154 3.06 -2.33 -14.43
C ASN A 154 3.89 -2.51 -13.14
N VAL A 155 4.44 -1.41 -12.65
CA VAL A 155 5.12 -1.37 -11.34
C VAL A 155 4.45 -0.30 -10.50
N ILE A 156 4.11 -0.66 -9.25
CA ILE A 156 3.65 0.32 -8.27
C ILE A 156 4.84 0.79 -7.43
N HIS A 157 5.07 2.10 -7.42
CA HIS A 157 6.12 2.75 -6.68
C HIS A 157 5.55 3.79 -5.71
N ARG A 158 6.30 4.11 -4.66
CA ARG A 158 6.05 5.24 -3.76
C ARG A 158 4.64 5.26 -3.14
N LEU A 159 4.08 4.06 -2.91
CA LEU A 159 2.79 3.92 -2.24
C LEU A 159 2.91 4.37 -0.78
N ALA A 160 2.20 5.44 -0.46
CA ALA A 160 2.17 6.05 0.85
C ALA A 160 0.74 6.41 1.28
N SER A 161 0.47 6.34 2.57
CA SER A 161 -0.81 6.71 3.18
C SER A 161 -0.54 7.53 4.45
N ASP A 162 -1.46 8.44 4.78
CA ASP A 162 -1.43 9.20 6.04
C ASP A 162 -1.88 8.38 7.25
N GLY A 163 -2.29 7.12 7.04
CA GLY A 163 -2.75 6.20 8.07
C GLY A 163 -4.16 6.46 8.60
N SER A 164 -4.87 7.47 8.09
CA SER A 164 -6.22 7.83 8.57
C SER A 164 -7.32 6.87 8.10
N VAL A 165 -7.06 6.09 7.04
CA VAL A 165 -8.02 5.16 6.44
C VAL A 165 -7.38 3.79 6.27
N GLY A 166 -8.02 2.75 6.80
CA GLY A 166 -7.59 1.37 6.63
C GLY A 166 -7.80 0.86 5.19
N GLY A 167 -6.97 -0.10 4.75
CA GLY A 167 -7.14 -0.77 3.46
C GLY A 167 -6.71 0.03 2.22
N ILE A 168 -6.17 1.24 2.40
CA ILE A 168 -5.77 2.14 1.29
C ILE A 168 -4.69 1.52 0.40
N ALA A 169 -3.68 0.87 0.98
CA ALA A 169 -2.65 0.19 0.20
C ALA A 169 -3.24 -0.91 -0.69
N LEU A 170 -4.19 -1.67 -0.15
CA LEU A 170 -4.91 -2.69 -0.89
C LEU A 170 -5.75 -2.11 -2.04
N LEU A 171 -6.41 -0.97 -1.81
CA LEU A 171 -7.16 -0.26 -2.85
C LEU A 171 -6.24 0.17 -4.00
N ALA A 172 -5.05 0.73 -3.70
CA ALA A 172 -4.07 1.12 -4.71
C ALA A 172 -3.54 -0.09 -5.51
N ILE A 173 -3.23 -1.20 -4.82
CA ILE A 173 -2.75 -2.43 -5.46
C ILE A 173 -3.80 -3.02 -6.40
N ARG A 174 -5.06 -3.10 -5.97
CA ARG A 174 -6.16 -3.61 -6.81
C ARG A 174 -6.40 -2.72 -8.02
N PHE A 175 -6.39 -1.40 -7.85
CA PHE A 175 -6.47 -0.45 -8.96
C PHE A 175 -5.31 -0.63 -9.96
N ALA A 176 -4.11 -0.96 -9.50
CA ALA A 176 -2.98 -1.24 -10.38
C ALA A 176 -3.13 -2.59 -11.11
N LEU A 177 -3.66 -3.62 -10.43
CA LEU A 177 -3.96 -4.94 -11.02
C LEU A 177 -5.04 -4.88 -12.10
N ASP A 178 -6.01 -3.96 -11.98
CA ASP A 178 -7.03 -3.74 -13.02
C ASP A 178 -6.42 -3.16 -14.32
N LYS A 179 -5.18 -2.67 -14.27
CA LYS A 179 -4.43 -2.17 -15.45
C LYS A 179 -3.55 -3.23 -16.11
N GLY A 180 -3.46 -4.43 -15.56
CA GLY A 180 -2.65 -5.54 -16.08
C GLY A 180 -1.73 -6.17 -15.02
N ASN A 181 -0.78 -6.99 -15.47
CA ASN A 181 0.19 -7.62 -14.59
C ASN A 181 0.90 -6.59 -13.72
N LEU A 182 1.14 -6.92 -12.46
CA LEU A 182 1.75 -6.01 -11.50
C LEU A 182 2.98 -6.64 -10.86
N ARG A 183 4.11 -5.95 -10.94
CA ARG A 183 5.32 -6.22 -10.17
C ARG A 183 5.46 -5.17 -9.06
N VAL A 184 5.91 -5.64 -7.90
CA VAL A 184 6.11 -4.80 -6.71
C VAL A 184 7.39 -5.23 -6.04
N ASP A 185 8.16 -4.29 -5.54
CA ASP A 185 9.27 -4.58 -4.64
C ASP A 185 9.08 -3.94 -3.28
N THR A 186 9.68 -4.54 -2.27
CA THR A 186 9.71 -3.94 -0.93
C THR A 186 10.92 -4.42 -0.14
N HIS A 187 11.34 -3.64 0.83
CA HIS A 187 12.41 -4.03 1.76
C HIS A 187 11.95 -5.15 2.69
N GLU A 188 12.84 -6.06 3.06
CA GLU A 188 12.54 -7.20 3.96
C GLU A 188 11.96 -6.79 5.32
N LEU A 189 12.34 -5.60 5.81
CA LEU A 189 11.80 -5.05 7.06
C LEU A 189 10.40 -4.42 6.91
N ASN A 190 9.86 -4.35 5.70
CA ASN A 190 8.50 -3.84 5.48
C ASN A 190 7.45 -4.96 5.61
N SER A 191 7.34 -5.50 6.80
CA SER A 191 6.43 -6.63 7.11
C SER A 191 4.97 -6.34 6.74
N THR A 192 4.54 -5.08 6.86
CA THR A 192 3.18 -4.65 6.48
C THR A 192 2.94 -4.85 4.99
N MET A 193 3.83 -4.36 4.12
CA MET A 193 3.69 -4.51 2.66
C MET A 193 3.82 -5.97 2.25
N ILE A 194 4.79 -6.70 2.80
CA ILE A 194 4.96 -8.14 2.55
C ILE A 194 3.66 -8.89 2.86
N SER A 195 3.09 -8.66 4.04
CA SER A 195 1.84 -9.32 4.44
C SER A 195 0.65 -8.98 3.53
N ILE A 196 0.57 -7.74 3.04
CA ILE A 196 -0.49 -7.33 2.09
C ILE A 196 -0.31 -8.07 0.76
N LEU A 197 0.91 -8.08 0.20
CA LEU A 197 1.20 -8.71 -1.08
C LEU A 197 0.94 -10.23 -1.04
N GLU A 198 1.40 -10.91 0.01
CA GLU A 198 1.19 -12.35 0.19
C GLU A 198 -0.30 -12.71 0.32
N LYS A 199 -1.06 -11.93 1.11
CA LYS A 199 -2.52 -12.12 1.26
C LYS A 199 -3.29 -11.86 -0.02
N GLU A 200 -2.81 -10.93 -0.86
CA GLU A 200 -3.39 -10.68 -2.18
C GLU A 200 -2.95 -11.70 -3.23
N GLY A 201 -2.16 -12.71 -2.85
CA GLY A 201 -1.75 -13.79 -3.75
C GLY A 201 -0.63 -13.41 -4.72
N PHE A 202 0.20 -12.44 -4.37
CA PHE A 202 1.44 -12.19 -5.11
C PHE A 202 2.44 -13.32 -4.89
N ILE A 203 3.14 -13.70 -5.95
CA ILE A 203 4.22 -14.68 -5.90
C ILE A 203 5.53 -13.95 -5.54
N ARG A 204 6.27 -14.47 -4.58
CA ARG A 204 7.64 -14.05 -4.30
C ARG A 204 8.55 -14.56 -5.42
N CYS A 205 9.19 -13.65 -6.16
CA CYS A 205 9.95 -13.98 -7.37
C CYS A 205 11.46 -14.08 -7.12
N GLY A 206 11.98 -13.37 -6.13
CA GLY A 206 13.43 -13.33 -5.85
C GLY A 206 13.84 -11.98 -5.25
N THR A 207 15.05 -11.56 -5.56
CA THR A 207 15.67 -10.32 -5.08
C THR A 207 16.05 -9.42 -6.25
N ILE A 208 15.69 -8.14 -6.20
CA ILE A 208 16.22 -7.10 -7.09
C ILE A 208 17.06 -6.10 -6.28
N TYR A 209 17.86 -5.31 -6.97
CA TYR A 209 18.64 -4.23 -6.37
C TYR A 209 18.17 -2.89 -6.95
N VAL A 210 17.77 -1.97 -6.07
CA VAL A 210 17.39 -0.61 -6.49
C VAL A 210 18.62 0.25 -6.75
N ALA A 211 18.44 1.46 -7.26
CA ALA A 211 19.53 2.30 -7.77
C ALA A 211 20.64 2.61 -6.74
N ASP A 212 20.33 2.59 -5.44
CA ASP A 212 21.31 2.78 -4.36
C ASP A 212 22.04 1.49 -3.95
N GLY A 213 21.79 0.38 -4.68
CA GLY A 213 22.40 -0.93 -4.42
C GLY A 213 21.73 -1.72 -3.29
N THR A 214 20.67 -1.23 -2.69
CA THR A 214 20.00 -1.94 -1.61
C THR A 214 19.06 -3.04 -2.15
N PRO A 215 19.02 -4.23 -1.49
CA PRO A 215 18.18 -5.34 -1.93
C PRO A 215 16.70 -5.09 -1.62
N ARG A 216 15.84 -5.64 -2.48
CA ARG A 216 14.39 -5.69 -2.29
C ARG A 216 13.87 -7.09 -2.61
N ILE A 217 12.86 -7.51 -1.88
CA ILE A 217 12.09 -8.69 -2.25
C ILE A 217 11.16 -8.30 -3.40
N ALA A 218 11.26 -9.05 -4.48
CA ALA A 218 10.46 -8.86 -5.69
C ALA A 218 9.22 -9.75 -5.67
N PHE A 219 8.09 -9.19 -6.07
CA PHE A 219 6.80 -9.87 -6.15
C PHE A 219 6.14 -9.63 -7.51
N GLN A 220 5.36 -10.61 -7.98
CA GLN A 220 4.50 -10.45 -9.16
C GLN A 220 3.14 -11.07 -8.94
N LYS A 221 2.13 -10.46 -9.54
CA LYS A 221 0.79 -11.03 -9.69
C LYS A 221 0.25 -10.68 -11.08
N GLN A 222 -0.42 -11.65 -11.72
CA GLN A 222 -1.13 -11.40 -12.97
C GLN A 222 -2.36 -10.54 -12.70
N GLY A 223 -2.58 -9.55 -13.55
CA GLY A 223 -3.76 -8.72 -13.53
C GLY A 223 -5.01 -9.47 -13.99
N THR A 224 -6.16 -8.91 -13.71
CA THR A 224 -7.43 -9.37 -14.28
C THR A 224 -7.43 -9.07 -15.79
N ARG A 225 -7.43 -10.13 -16.62
CA ARG A 225 -7.67 -9.96 -18.07
C ARG A 225 -9.17 -9.66 -18.25
N HIS A 226 -9.48 -8.48 -18.73
CA HIS A 226 -10.84 -8.10 -19.14
C HIS A 226 -11.01 -8.39 -20.63
#